data_cf5b972bf24da588025573c4d94ae0e6
#
_entry.id   cf5b972bf24da588025573c4d94ae0e6
#
_cell.length_a   1.000
_cell.length_b   1.000
_cell.length_c   1.000
_cell.angle_alpha   90.00
_cell.angle_beta   90.00
_cell.angle_gamma   90.00
#
_symmetry.space_group_name_H-M   'P 1'
#
loop_
_entity.id
_entity.type
_entity.pdbx_description
1 polymer ?
#
loop_
_entity_poly.entity_id
_entity_poly.type
_entity_poly.pdbx_seq_one_letter_code
_entity_poly.pdbx_strand_id
1 'polypeptide(L)'
;LGASEVNLIQLFYLIAGGILIVSSSNIFNQIIERDLDKLMKRTQNRPLPKEEITPKLALFLAILTALIGLIFMYLINLKVAILAAVSIFLYTAIYTPMKLISPLSVFVGAIPGAFPFMIGWVAATNDIGIEALTLFLMQFFWQFPHFWSIGWSQNSDYEKAGFKMLPTGRKDKSTSAQILFYSIWAVLVSIIPFFGITGELKLSVCLLYTSDADDDNRCVDL
;
A
#
# COMPACT_ATOMS: atom_id res chain seq x y z
N LEU A 1 13.17 -9.66 9.81
CA LEU A 1 14.13 -8.57 9.99
C LEU A 1 14.33 -8.14 11.44
N GLY A 2 13.34 -7.96 12.26
CA GLY A 2 13.46 -7.49 13.65
C GLY A 2 13.44 -8.56 14.72
N ALA A 3 13.26 -9.83 14.39
CA ALA A 3 13.12 -10.91 15.35
C ALA A 3 14.35 -11.81 15.38
N SER A 4 14.86 -12.11 16.58
CA SER A 4 15.89 -13.13 16.81
C SER A 4 15.33 -14.56 16.64
N GLU A 5 14.03 -14.75 16.92
CA GLU A 5 13.29 -15.99 16.72
C GLU A 5 11.92 -15.69 16.12
N VAL A 6 11.46 -16.54 15.19
CA VAL A 6 10.16 -16.37 14.53
C VAL A 6 9.09 -17.08 15.34
N ASN A 7 8.16 -16.32 15.93
CA ASN A 7 6.95 -16.88 16.53
C ASN A 7 5.91 -17.16 15.42
N LEU A 8 5.69 -18.43 15.11
CA LEU A 8 4.78 -18.86 14.03
C LEU A 8 3.33 -18.41 14.24
N ILE A 9 2.85 -18.32 15.50
CA ILE A 9 1.50 -17.85 15.81
C ILE A 9 1.38 -16.36 15.50
N GLN A 10 2.39 -15.60 15.89
CA GLN A 10 2.45 -14.16 15.61
C GLN A 10 2.54 -13.87 14.11
N LEU A 11 3.35 -14.67 13.38
CA LEU A 11 3.43 -14.62 11.92
C LEU A 11 2.08 -14.94 11.27
N PHE A 12 1.36 -15.95 11.76
CA PHE A 12 0.03 -16.27 11.27
C PHE A 12 -0.94 -15.09 11.46
N TYR A 13 -0.98 -14.46 12.66
CA TYR A 13 -1.83 -13.30 12.91
C TYR A 13 -1.45 -12.12 12.01
N LEU A 14 -0.16 -11.90 11.76
CA LEU A 14 0.32 -10.82 10.90
C LEU A 14 -0.14 -11.03 9.45
N ILE A 15 0.07 -12.23 8.90
CA ILE A 15 -0.30 -12.54 7.50
C ILE A 15 -1.83 -12.55 7.35
N ALA A 16 -2.54 -13.32 8.16
CA ALA A 16 -3.98 -13.44 8.05
C ALA A 16 -4.68 -12.09 8.34
N GLY A 17 -4.25 -11.37 9.38
CA GLY A 17 -4.74 -10.04 9.70
C GLY A 17 -4.44 -9.04 8.59
N GLY A 18 -3.23 -9.05 8.04
CA GLY A 18 -2.84 -8.18 6.91
C GLY A 18 -3.72 -8.41 5.68
N ILE A 19 -3.93 -9.66 5.29
CA ILE A 19 -4.83 -10.02 4.17
C ILE A 19 -6.24 -9.48 4.43
N LEU A 20 -6.78 -9.66 5.64
CA LEU A 20 -8.13 -9.20 5.98
C LEU A 20 -8.24 -7.67 5.97
N ILE A 21 -7.25 -6.94 6.48
CA ILE A 21 -7.19 -5.46 6.46
C ILE A 21 -7.15 -4.93 5.02
N VAL A 22 -6.30 -5.51 4.17
CA VAL A 22 -6.20 -5.11 2.75
C VAL A 22 -7.49 -5.45 2.01
N SER A 23 -8.05 -6.63 2.25
CA SER A 23 -9.33 -7.05 1.65
C SER A 23 -10.46 -6.10 2.03
N SER A 24 -10.58 -5.76 3.31
CA SER A 24 -11.55 -4.77 3.79
C SER A 24 -11.40 -3.42 3.08
N SER A 25 -10.18 -2.89 3.04
CA SER A 25 -9.87 -1.61 2.38
C SER A 25 -10.25 -1.64 0.91
N ASN A 26 -9.96 -2.74 0.20
CA ASN A 26 -10.32 -2.91 -1.20
C ASN A 26 -11.83 -3.02 -1.41
N ILE A 27 -12.57 -3.70 -0.52
CA ILE A 27 -14.03 -3.79 -0.62
C ILE A 27 -14.65 -2.42 -0.39
N PHE A 28 -14.23 -1.66 0.62
CA PHE A 28 -14.69 -0.28 0.83
C PHE A 28 -14.40 0.60 -0.38
N ASN A 29 -13.20 0.51 -0.96
CA ASN A 29 -12.86 1.23 -2.18
C ASN A 29 -13.81 0.90 -3.33
N GLN A 30 -14.10 -0.39 -3.56
CA GLN A 30 -15.03 -0.81 -4.62
C GLN A 30 -16.48 -0.36 -4.36
N ILE A 31 -16.92 -0.26 -3.09
CA ILE A 31 -18.24 0.30 -2.76
C ILE A 31 -18.31 1.78 -3.11
N ILE A 32 -17.28 2.54 -2.74
CA ILE A 32 -17.21 3.99 -2.97
C ILE A 32 -17.11 4.29 -4.48
N GLU A 33 -16.28 3.54 -5.20
CA GLU A 33 -15.99 3.76 -6.63
C GLU A 33 -16.88 2.96 -7.57
N ARG A 34 -17.91 2.25 -7.08
CA ARG A 34 -18.74 1.31 -7.84
C ARG A 34 -19.20 1.84 -9.19
N ASP A 35 -19.71 3.06 -9.23
CA ASP A 35 -20.27 3.64 -10.46
C ASP A 35 -19.17 4.18 -11.38
N LEU A 36 -18.03 4.59 -10.84
CA LEU A 36 -16.83 4.98 -11.59
C LEU A 36 -16.13 3.77 -12.20
N ASP A 37 -16.10 2.66 -11.48
CA ASP A 37 -15.53 1.39 -11.93
C ASP A 37 -16.22 0.86 -13.21
N LYS A 38 -17.50 1.16 -13.42
CA LYS A 38 -18.25 0.83 -14.67
C LYS A 38 -17.67 1.53 -15.90
N LEU A 39 -17.02 2.68 -15.74
CA LEU A 39 -16.48 3.50 -16.83
C LEU A 39 -15.08 3.04 -17.29
N MET A 40 -14.36 2.28 -16.46
CA MET A 40 -12.99 1.85 -16.72
C MET A 40 -12.94 0.40 -17.21
N LYS A 41 -12.22 0.15 -18.32
CA LYS A 41 -12.05 -1.19 -18.88
C LYS A 41 -11.49 -2.20 -17.88
N ARG A 42 -10.55 -1.77 -17.05
CA ARG A 42 -9.88 -2.61 -16.05
C ARG A 42 -10.80 -3.06 -14.92
N THR A 43 -11.78 -2.25 -14.52
CA THR A 43 -12.58 -2.45 -13.31
C THR A 43 -14.05 -2.75 -13.57
N GLN A 44 -14.57 -2.53 -14.78
CA GLN A 44 -15.97 -2.77 -15.14
C GLN A 44 -16.44 -4.22 -14.90
N ASN A 45 -15.50 -5.16 -14.85
CA ASN A 45 -15.77 -6.59 -14.64
C ASN A 45 -15.71 -7.01 -13.16
N ARG A 46 -15.52 -6.07 -12.22
CA ARG A 46 -15.58 -6.36 -10.78
C ARG A 46 -16.99 -6.77 -10.36
N PRO A 47 -17.14 -7.54 -9.28
CA PRO A 47 -18.45 -8.06 -8.82
C PRO A 47 -19.48 -6.96 -8.52
N LEU A 48 -19.05 -5.82 -7.92
CA LEU A 48 -19.96 -4.72 -7.61
C LEU A 48 -20.45 -3.94 -8.83
N PRO A 49 -19.60 -3.51 -9.79
CA PRO A 49 -20.03 -2.95 -11.06
C PRO A 49 -20.96 -3.86 -11.87
N LYS A 50 -20.73 -5.18 -11.84
CA LYS A 50 -21.59 -6.19 -12.51
C LYS A 50 -22.87 -6.53 -11.75
N GLU A 51 -23.03 -5.98 -10.54
CA GLU A 51 -24.18 -6.28 -9.69
C GLU A 51 -24.30 -7.76 -9.26
N GLU A 52 -23.19 -8.53 -9.36
CA GLU A 52 -23.09 -9.91 -8.85
C GLU A 52 -23.18 -9.98 -7.33
N ILE A 53 -22.77 -8.89 -6.65
CA ILE A 53 -22.85 -8.74 -5.20
C ILE A 53 -23.56 -7.41 -4.88
N THR A 54 -24.50 -7.47 -3.93
CA THR A 54 -25.19 -6.25 -3.48
C THR A 54 -24.27 -5.38 -2.63
N PRO A 55 -24.40 -4.03 -2.70
CA PRO A 55 -23.59 -3.12 -1.87
C PRO A 55 -23.76 -3.37 -0.36
N LYS A 56 -24.93 -3.84 0.08
CA LYS A 56 -25.18 -4.19 1.48
C LYS A 56 -24.35 -5.40 1.92
N LEU A 57 -24.29 -6.43 1.08
CA LEU A 57 -23.47 -7.62 1.38
C LEU A 57 -21.99 -7.25 1.34
N ALA A 58 -21.55 -6.46 0.36
CA ALA A 58 -20.17 -5.98 0.30
C ALA A 58 -19.80 -5.17 1.55
N LEU A 59 -20.67 -4.27 2.01
CA LEU A 59 -20.45 -3.49 3.23
C LEU A 59 -20.34 -4.40 4.46
N PHE A 60 -21.21 -5.37 4.60
CA PHE A 60 -21.14 -6.36 5.68
C PHE A 60 -19.80 -7.10 5.66
N LEU A 61 -19.36 -7.58 4.49
CA LEU A 61 -18.08 -8.28 4.34
C LEU A 61 -16.88 -7.36 4.64
N ALA A 62 -16.93 -6.09 4.21
CA ALA A 62 -15.89 -5.11 4.50
C ALA A 62 -15.73 -4.87 6.02
N ILE A 63 -16.85 -4.69 6.73
CA ILE A 63 -16.84 -4.49 8.18
C ILE A 63 -16.37 -5.76 8.90
N LEU A 64 -16.86 -6.92 8.50
CA LEU A 64 -16.50 -8.19 9.11
C LEU A 64 -14.99 -8.47 8.96
N THR A 65 -14.46 -8.32 7.75
CA THR A 65 -13.02 -8.51 7.50
C THR A 65 -12.17 -7.47 8.21
N ALA A 66 -12.63 -6.21 8.32
CA ALA A 66 -11.94 -5.19 9.11
C ALA A 66 -11.86 -5.59 10.59
N LEU A 67 -12.99 -5.98 11.19
CA LEU A 67 -13.04 -6.33 12.61
C LEU A 67 -12.16 -7.55 12.93
N ILE A 68 -12.27 -8.62 12.15
CA ILE A 68 -11.43 -9.82 12.35
C ILE A 68 -9.95 -9.49 12.13
N GLY A 69 -9.64 -8.73 11.08
CA GLY A 69 -8.27 -8.29 10.80
C GLY A 69 -7.67 -7.44 11.93
N LEU A 70 -8.44 -6.49 12.47
CA LEU A 70 -8.02 -5.67 13.61
C LEU A 70 -7.85 -6.48 14.90
N ILE A 71 -8.69 -7.49 15.13
CA ILE A 71 -8.52 -8.42 16.26
C ILE A 71 -7.19 -9.17 16.11
N PHE A 72 -6.87 -9.70 14.93
CA PHE A 72 -5.60 -10.39 14.71
C PHE A 72 -4.39 -9.46 14.90
N MET A 73 -4.46 -8.22 14.42
CA MET A 73 -3.43 -7.22 14.64
C MET A 73 -3.29 -6.86 16.13
N TYR A 74 -4.39 -6.76 16.87
CA TYR A 74 -4.40 -6.52 18.31
C TYR A 74 -3.79 -7.66 19.13
N LEU A 75 -4.01 -8.92 18.71
CA LEU A 75 -3.38 -10.08 19.33
C LEU A 75 -1.85 -10.11 19.19
N ILE A 76 -1.30 -9.34 18.25
CA ILE A 76 0.15 -9.11 18.15
C ILE A 76 0.57 -8.05 19.17
N ASN A 77 0.11 -6.83 18.99
CA ASN A 77 0.24 -5.72 19.94
C ASN A 77 -0.67 -4.53 19.55
N LEU A 78 -0.89 -3.63 20.49
CA LEU A 78 -1.75 -2.45 20.30
C LEU A 78 -1.23 -1.51 19.21
N LYS A 79 0.10 -1.33 19.07
CA LYS A 79 0.69 -0.42 18.07
C LYS A 79 0.39 -0.90 16.65
N VAL A 80 0.52 -2.20 16.40
CA VAL A 80 0.17 -2.84 15.13
C VAL A 80 -1.31 -2.65 14.80
N ALA A 81 -2.20 -2.84 15.77
CA ALA A 81 -3.63 -2.62 15.59
C ALA A 81 -3.98 -1.17 15.25
N ILE A 82 -3.35 -0.20 15.92
CA ILE A 82 -3.53 1.23 15.63
C ILE A 82 -3.06 1.57 14.21
N LEU A 83 -1.86 1.12 13.81
CA LEU A 83 -1.34 1.35 12.46
C LEU A 83 -2.27 0.76 11.39
N ALA A 84 -2.78 -0.45 11.61
CA ALA A 84 -3.73 -1.10 10.71
C ALA A 84 -5.07 -0.35 10.62
N ALA A 85 -5.61 0.12 11.75
CA ALA A 85 -6.84 0.92 11.79
C ALA A 85 -6.67 2.26 11.05
N VAL A 86 -5.56 2.95 11.29
CA VAL A 86 -5.21 4.20 10.60
C VAL A 86 -5.05 3.95 9.09
N SER A 87 -4.45 2.80 8.70
CA SER A 87 -4.33 2.43 7.29
C SER A 87 -5.69 2.29 6.59
N ILE A 88 -6.64 1.55 7.18
CA ILE A 88 -8.00 1.43 6.64
C ILE A 88 -8.64 2.82 6.50
N PHE A 89 -8.57 3.62 7.56
CA PHE A 89 -9.17 4.95 7.58
C PHE A 89 -8.60 5.87 6.48
N LEU A 90 -7.27 5.99 6.41
CA LEU A 90 -6.62 6.83 5.40
C LEU A 90 -6.95 6.36 3.98
N TYR A 91 -6.92 5.06 3.74
CA TYR A 91 -7.19 4.49 2.43
C TYR A 91 -8.65 4.68 1.99
N THR A 92 -9.60 4.42 2.89
CA THR A 92 -11.02 4.42 2.54
C THR A 92 -11.65 5.80 2.63
N ALA A 93 -11.41 6.55 3.72
CA ALA A 93 -12.09 7.81 3.99
C ALA A 93 -11.39 9.02 3.35
N ILE A 94 -10.07 8.95 3.09
CA ILE A 94 -9.33 10.10 2.57
C ILE A 94 -8.83 9.84 1.15
N TYR A 95 -7.99 8.81 0.95
CA TYR A 95 -7.40 8.54 -0.36
C TYR A 95 -8.45 8.28 -1.45
N THR A 96 -9.41 7.39 -1.19
CA THR A 96 -10.38 6.97 -2.22
C THR A 96 -11.22 8.14 -2.74
N PRO A 97 -11.86 8.99 -1.91
CA PRO A 97 -12.59 10.16 -2.40
C PRO A 97 -11.67 11.21 -3.03
N MET A 98 -10.44 11.35 -2.52
CA MET A 98 -9.51 12.38 -2.96
C MET A 98 -9.01 12.19 -4.39
N LYS A 99 -9.09 10.97 -4.94
CA LYS A 99 -8.73 10.69 -6.34
C LYS A 99 -9.49 11.54 -7.36
N LEU A 100 -10.72 11.93 -7.04
CA LEU A 100 -11.54 12.81 -7.87
C LEU A 100 -11.21 14.29 -7.70
N ILE A 101 -10.67 14.64 -6.54
CA ILE A 101 -10.51 16.05 -6.14
C ILE A 101 -9.12 16.55 -6.56
N SER A 102 -8.06 15.80 -6.24
CA SER A 102 -6.69 16.30 -6.34
C SER A 102 -5.66 15.20 -6.66
N PRO A 103 -4.61 15.53 -7.44
CA PRO A 103 -3.43 14.67 -7.61
C PRO A 103 -2.71 14.33 -6.30
N LEU A 104 -2.89 15.12 -5.23
CA LEU A 104 -2.36 14.83 -3.90
C LEU A 104 -2.91 13.52 -3.31
N SER A 105 -3.95 12.94 -3.91
CA SER A 105 -4.46 11.62 -3.54
C SER A 105 -3.36 10.57 -3.53
N VAL A 106 -2.43 10.59 -4.48
CA VAL A 106 -1.31 9.64 -4.54
C VAL A 106 -0.40 9.79 -3.31
N PHE A 107 -0.15 11.03 -2.87
CA PHE A 107 0.62 11.30 -1.64
C PHE A 107 -0.08 10.71 -0.42
N VAL A 108 -1.38 10.97 -0.26
CA VAL A 108 -2.16 10.43 0.86
C VAL A 108 -2.23 8.90 0.80
N GLY A 109 -2.40 8.34 -0.40
CA GLY A 109 -2.44 6.88 -0.62
C GLY A 109 -1.10 6.18 -0.36
N ALA A 110 0.01 6.88 -0.53
CA ALA A 110 1.34 6.35 -0.24
C ALA A 110 1.55 6.08 1.27
N ILE A 111 0.84 6.79 2.15
CA ILE A 111 0.94 6.58 3.61
C ILE A 111 0.42 5.19 4.01
N PRO A 112 -0.86 4.83 3.77
CA PRO A 112 -1.36 3.50 4.11
C PRO A 112 -0.66 2.39 3.33
N GLY A 113 -0.19 2.66 2.12
CA GLY A 113 0.57 1.70 1.33
C GLY A 113 1.98 1.43 1.85
N ALA A 114 2.57 2.34 2.64
CA ALA A 114 3.87 2.14 3.29
C ALA A 114 3.76 1.48 4.68
N PHE A 115 2.60 1.50 5.32
CA PHE A 115 2.39 0.90 6.64
C PHE A 115 2.71 -0.60 6.72
N PRO A 116 2.45 -1.47 5.74
CA PRO A 116 2.75 -2.89 5.86
C PRO A 116 4.21 -3.18 6.24
N PHE A 117 5.17 -2.43 5.71
CA PHE A 117 6.58 -2.57 6.03
C PHE A 117 6.88 -2.17 7.48
N MET A 118 6.33 -1.04 7.93
CA MET A 118 6.42 -0.58 9.30
C MET A 118 5.72 -1.54 10.27
N ILE A 119 4.52 -2.03 9.91
CA ILE A 119 3.75 -2.99 10.72
C ILE A 119 4.55 -4.28 10.91
N GLY A 120 5.23 -4.78 9.87
CA GLY A 120 6.06 -5.97 9.98
C GLY A 120 7.19 -5.81 11.01
N TRP A 121 7.88 -4.66 11.02
CA TRP A 121 8.89 -4.36 12.04
C TRP A 121 8.29 -4.23 13.44
N VAL A 122 7.23 -3.44 13.59
CA VAL A 122 6.57 -3.20 14.88
C VAL A 122 5.95 -4.48 15.45
N ALA A 123 5.48 -5.40 14.60
CA ALA A 123 5.02 -6.70 15.02
C ALA A 123 6.13 -7.54 15.66
N ALA A 124 7.33 -7.48 15.11
CA ALA A 124 8.48 -8.26 15.59
C ALA A 124 9.16 -7.67 16.83
N THR A 125 9.23 -6.34 16.91
CA THR A 125 10.05 -5.63 17.92
C THR A 125 9.21 -4.92 18.98
N ASN A 126 7.92 -4.71 18.73
CA ASN A 126 7.03 -3.83 19.50
C ASN A 126 7.58 -2.38 19.64
N ASP A 127 8.43 -1.95 18.69
CA ASP A 127 9.03 -0.62 18.70
C ASP A 127 8.77 0.13 17.39
N ILE A 128 8.54 1.45 17.50
CA ILE A 128 8.43 2.39 16.38
C ILE A 128 9.70 3.23 16.36
N GLY A 129 10.83 2.57 16.13
CA GLY A 129 12.15 3.19 16.05
C GLY A 129 12.50 3.69 14.65
N ILE A 130 13.77 4.06 14.50
CA ILE A 130 14.33 4.55 13.24
C ILE A 130 14.26 3.50 12.12
N GLU A 131 14.36 2.21 12.47
CA GLU A 131 14.28 1.09 11.54
C GLU A 131 12.89 0.97 10.93
N ALA A 132 11.84 1.02 11.78
CA ALA A 132 10.45 1.02 11.32
C ALA A 132 10.17 2.21 10.40
N LEU A 133 10.68 3.40 10.76
CA LEU A 133 10.54 4.61 9.95
C LEU A 133 11.30 4.51 8.63
N THR A 134 12.50 3.93 8.65
CA THR A 134 13.30 3.72 7.42
C THR A 134 12.57 2.81 6.44
N LEU A 135 12.03 1.67 6.91
CA LEU A 135 11.25 0.76 6.08
C LEU A 135 9.98 1.45 5.52
N PHE A 136 9.31 2.25 6.34
CA PHE A 136 8.18 3.07 5.91
C PHE A 136 8.59 4.04 4.80
N LEU A 137 9.66 4.81 4.98
CA LEU A 137 10.11 5.82 4.01
C LEU A 137 10.55 5.19 2.69
N MET A 138 11.22 4.03 2.72
CA MET A 138 11.58 3.30 1.51
C MET A 138 10.34 2.98 0.67
N GLN A 139 9.34 2.36 1.27
CA GLN A 139 8.10 2.02 0.59
C GLN A 139 7.29 3.26 0.19
N PHE A 140 7.28 4.30 1.04
CA PHE A 140 6.59 5.55 0.78
C PHE A 140 7.12 6.24 -0.49
N PHE A 141 8.44 6.42 -0.61
CA PHE A 141 9.03 7.05 -1.80
C PHE A 141 8.91 6.19 -3.06
N TRP A 142 9.01 4.87 -2.93
CA TRP A 142 8.84 3.95 -4.05
C TRP A 142 7.44 4.02 -4.67
N GLN A 143 6.41 4.29 -3.88
CA GLN A 143 5.03 4.31 -4.38
C GLN A 143 4.77 5.42 -5.39
N PHE A 144 5.43 6.57 -5.31
CA PHE A 144 5.18 7.67 -6.24
C PHE A 144 5.50 7.29 -7.69
N PRO A 145 6.74 6.88 -8.04
CA PRO A 145 7.03 6.48 -9.41
C PRO A 145 6.16 5.30 -9.86
N HIS A 146 5.87 4.35 -8.97
CA HIS A 146 5.01 3.21 -9.25
C HIS A 146 3.58 3.64 -9.63
N PHE A 147 2.89 4.38 -8.77
CA PHE A 147 1.51 4.82 -9.03
C PHE A 147 1.42 5.77 -10.21
N TRP A 148 2.37 6.68 -10.38
CA TRP A 148 2.36 7.59 -11.53
C TRP A 148 2.67 6.87 -12.83
N SER A 149 3.50 5.84 -12.84
CA SER A 149 3.73 4.99 -14.02
C SER A 149 2.46 4.21 -14.40
N ILE A 150 1.73 3.66 -13.43
CA ILE A 150 0.40 3.07 -13.65
C ILE A 150 -0.58 4.15 -14.15
N GLY A 151 -0.63 5.31 -13.51
CA GLY A 151 -1.44 6.45 -13.93
C GLY A 151 -1.13 6.91 -15.34
N TRP A 152 0.15 6.88 -15.72
CA TRP A 152 0.58 7.17 -17.08
C TRP A 152 0.08 6.12 -18.08
N SER A 153 0.27 4.84 -17.81
CA SER A 153 -0.17 3.76 -18.70
C SER A 153 -1.69 3.68 -18.83
N GLN A 154 -2.43 3.87 -17.74
CA GLN A 154 -3.89 3.76 -17.65
C GLN A 154 -4.62 5.12 -17.78
N ASN A 155 -3.95 6.18 -18.25
CA ASN A 155 -4.47 7.55 -18.23
C ASN A 155 -5.86 7.68 -18.92
N SER A 156 -6.05 6.99 -20.04
CA SER A 156 -7.33 7.05 -20.78
C SER A 156 -8.52 6.50 -19.99
N ASP A 157 -8.31 5.49 -19.14
CA ASP A 157 -9.36 4.94 -18.28
C ASP A 157 -9.59 5.83 -17.06
N TYR A 158 -8.54 6.40 -16.49
CA TYR A 158 -8.65 7.33 -15.36
C TYR A 158 -9.33 8.64 -15.74
N GLU A 159 -9.05 9.18 -16.95
CA GLU A 159 -9.74 10.36 -17.48
C GLU A 159 -11.25 10.12 -17.63
N LYS A 160 -11.69 8.95 -18.12
CA LYS A 160 -13.11 8.59 -18.21
C LYS A 160 -13.82 8.59 -16.84
N ALA A 161 -13.12 8.11 -15.82
CA ALA A 161 -13.64 8.09 -14.46
C ALA A 161 -13.45 9.44 -13.73
N GLY A 162 -12.77 10.42 -14.32
CA GLY A 162 -12.47 11.71 -13.72
C GLY A 162 -11.39 11.67 -12.64
N PHE A 163 -10.58 10.60 -12.57
CA PHE A 163 -9.51 10.48 -11.59
C PHE A 163 -8.29 11.34 -11.93
N LYS A 164 -7.77 12.02 -10.93
CA LYS A 164 -6.57 12.88 -11.03
C LYS A 164 -5.36 12.16 -10.44
N MET A 165 -4.88 11.14 -11.14
CA MET A 165 -3.80 10.27 -10.64
C MET A 165 -2.39 10.78 -10.99
N LEU A 166 -2.24 11.59 -12.04
CA LEU A 166 -0.95 12.16 -12.43
C LEU A 166 -0.68 13.47 -11.68
N PRO A 167 0.57 13.78 -11.31
CA PRO A 167 0.90 14.95 -10.49
C PRO A 167 0.50 16.29 -11.12
N THR A 168 0.55 16.41 -12.46
CA THR A 168 0.10 17.59 -13.21
C THR A 168 -1.31 17.43 -13.77
N GLY A 169 -1.98 16.29 -13.50
CA GLY A 169 -3.28 15.93 -14.06
C GLY A 169 -3.23 15.45 -15.52
N ARG A 170 -2.07 15.38 -16.15
CA ARG A 170 -1.92 14.97 -17.55
C ARG A 170 -0.56 14.37 -17.85
N LYS A 171 -0.43 13.71 -19.03
CA LYS A 171 0.84 13.20 -19.54
C LYS A 171 1.66 14.32 -20.14
N ASP A 172 2.59 14.88 -19.39
CA ASP A 172 3.50 15.92 -19.86
C ASP A 172 4.94 15.70 -19.37
N LYS A 173 5.86 16.54 -19.84
CA LYS A 173 7.28 16.47 -19.46
C LYS A 173 7.47 16.70 -17.96
N SER A 174 6.61 17.50 -17.32
CA SER A 174 6.69 17.77 -15.89
C SER A 174 6.32 16.51 -15.08
N THR A 175 5.30 15.78 -15.49
CA THR A 175 4.96 14.47 -14.90
C THR A 175 6.12 13.49 -15.03
N SER A 176 6.74 13.37 -16.22
CA SER A 176 7.92 12.50 -16.42
C SER A 176 9.10 12.91 -15.53
N ALA A 177 9.35 14.20 -15.40
CA ALA A 177 10.43 14.71 -14.55
C ALA A 177 10.16 14.41 -13.06
N GLN A 178 8.92 14.51 -12.61
CA GLN A 178 8.55 14.15 -11.24
C GLN A 178 8.68 12.64 -11.00
N ILE A 179 8.27 11.79 -11.93
CA ILE A 179 8.48 10.33 -11.83
C ILE A 179 9.98 10.04 -11.65
N LEU A 180 10.83 10.61 -12.50
CA LEU A 180 12.28 10.43 -12.40
C LEU A 180 12.85 10.96 -11.07
N PHE A 181 12.42 12.14 -10.64
CA PHE A 181 12.87 12.74 -9.38
C PHE A 181 12.55 11.84 -8.17
N TYR A 182 11.31 11.34 -8.06
CA TYR A 182 10.91 10.45 -6.96
C TYR A 182 11.54 9.05 -7.09
N SER A 183 11.86 8.59 -8.29
CA SER A 183 12.64 7.36 -8.48
C SER A 183 14.05 7.50 -7.90
N ILE A 184 14.71 8.65 -8.12
CA ILE A 184 16.01 8.93 -7.52
C ILE A 184 15.91 8.96 -5.99
N TRP A 185 14.88 9.60 -5.43
CA TRP A 185 14.65 9.60 -3.98
C TRP A 185 14.40 8.19 -3.43
N ALA A 186 13.63 7.35 -4.11
CA ALA A 186 13.41 5.97 -3.71
C ALA A 186 14.74 5.19 -3.63
N VAL A 187 15.63 5.37 -4.61
CA VAL A 187 16.98 4.78 -4.59
C VAL A 187 17.81 5.32 -3.43
N LEU A 188 17.85 6.64 -3.22
CA LEU A 188 18.63 7.25 -2.14
C LEU A 188 18.18 6.76 -0.77
N VAL A 189 16.86 6.71 -0.52
CA VAL A 189 16.29 6.24 0.75
C VAL A 189 16.59 4.74 0.97
N SER A 190 16.60 3.93 -0.09
CA SER A 190 16.91 2.49 0.01
C SER A 190 18.37 2.20 0.39
N ILE A 191 19.27 3.18 0.27
CA ILE A 191 20.66 3.05 0.68
C ILE A 191 20.83 3.33 2.20
N ILE A 192 19.87 4.00 2.86
CA ILE A 192 19.95 4.34 4.29
C ILE A 192 20.25 3.11 5.17
N PRO A 193 19.60 1.94 4.98
CA PRO A 193 19.89 0.74 5.77
C PRO A 193 21.36 0.30 5.75
N PHE A 194 22.08 0.59 4.65
CA PHE A 194 23.51 0.25 4.52
C PHE A 194 24.39 0.96 5.54
N PHE A 195 24.01 2.16 5.97
CA PHE A 195 24.81 2.97 6.92
C PHE A 195 24.58 2.60 8.39
N GLY A 196 24.13 1.40 8.69
CA GLY A 196 24.10 0.86 10.05
C GLY A 196 22.73 0.78 10.73
N ILE A 197 21.66 1.16 10.04
CA ILE A 197 20.31 1.12 10.60
C ILE A 197 19.72 -0.31 10.56
N THR A 198 20.02 -1.08 9.50
CA THR A 198 19.60 -2.49 9.37
C THR A 198 20.74 -3.43 8.95
N GLY A 199 21.96 -2.92 8.88
CA GLY A 199 23.20 -3.69 8.98
C GLY A 199 23.79 -4.30 7.71
N GLU A 200 23.09 -4.42 6.56
CA GLU A 200 23.71 -5.08 5.39
C GLU A 200 23.25 -4.52 4.04
N LEU A 201 24.23 -4.35 3.13
CA LEU A 201 24.03 -3.98 1.73
C LEU A 201 23.05 -4.93 1.01
N LYS A 202 23.12 -6.24 1.32
CA LYS A 202 22.24 -7.27 0.78
C LYS A 202 20.78 -6.97 0.99
N LEU A 203 20.40 -6.48 2.17
CA LEU A 203 19.02 -6.12 2.50
C LEU A 203 18.52 -4.94 1.65
N SER A 204 19.33 -3.90 1.48
CA SER A 204 18.97 -2.74 0.68
C SER A 204 18.77 -3.11 -0.79
N VAL A 205 19.66 -3.96 -1.33
CA VAL A 205 19.53 -4.46 -2.71
C VAL A 205 18.31 -5.37 -2.85
N CYS A 206 18.06 -6.25 -1.88
CA CYS A 206 16.88 -7.11 -1.88
C CYS A 206 15.58 -6.30 -1.86
N LEU A 207 15.47 -5.28 -1.01
CA LEU A 207 14.29 -4.43 -0.94
C LEU A 207 14.05 -3.62 -2.21
N LEU A 208 15.10 -3.17 -2.89
CA LEU A 208 14.99 -2.53 -4.20
C LEU A 208 14.53 -3.51 -5.27
N TYR A 209 15.04 -4.73 -5.25
CA TYR A 209 14.77 -5.74 -6.26
C TYR A 209 13.38 -6.36 -6.12
N THR A 210 12.89 -6.59 -4.90
CA THR A 210 11.55 -7.15 -4.65
C THR A 210 10.44 -6.16 -4.98
N SER A 211 10.76 -4.88 -5.09
CA SER A 211 9.78 -3.89 -5.52
C SER A 211 9.45 -3.98 -7.02
N ASP A 212 10.33 -4.58 -7.82
CA ASP A 212 10.17 -4.72 -9.28
C ASP A 212 9.84 -6.16 -9.75
N ALA A 213 10.01 -7.16 -8.89
CA ALA A 213 9.93 -8.55 -9.28
C ALA A 213 8.65 -9.22 -8.76
N ASP A 214 7.67 -9.34 -9.63
CA ASP A 214 6.54 -10.26 -9.41
C ASP A 214 6.96 -11.75 -9.45
N ASP A 215 8.24 -12.10 -9.70
CA ASP A 215 8.59 -13.49 -10.06
C ASP A 215 9.91 -14.08 -9.55
N ASP A 216 10.71 -13.46 -8.67
CA ASP A 216 12.02 -14.06 -8.33
C ASP A 216 12.28 -14.26 -6.83
N ASN A 217 12.28 -15.54 -6.41
CA ASN A 217 12.72 -16.04 -5.09
C ASN A 217 14.21 -15.81 -4.76
N ARG A 218 14.89 -14.87 -5.41
CA ARG A 218 16.36 -14.68 -5.31
C ARG A 218 16.84 -14.03 -4.01
N CYS A 219 15.95 -13.54 -3.19
CA CYS A 219 16.33 -12.98 -1.88
C CYS A 219 16.54 -14.02 -0.78
N VAL A 220 16.21 -15.28 -1.04
CA VAL A 220 16.33 -16.39 -0.05
C VAL A 220 17.71 -17.04 -0.10
N ASP A 221 18.42 -16.94 -1.24
CA ASP A 221 19.71 -17.63 -1.49
C ASP A 221 20.94 -16.72 -1.35
N LEU A 222 20.76 -15.48 -0.84
CA LEU A 222 21.83 -14.53 -0.57
C LEU A 222 22.00 -14.30 0.93
#